data_1ce3bc5368ba9117f87eabffc93021f3
#
_entry.id   1ce3bc5368ba9117f87eabffc93021f3
#
_cell.length_a   1.000
_cell.length_b   1.000
_cell.length_c   1.000
_cell.angle_alpha   90.00
_cell.angle_beta   90.00
_cell.angle_gamma   90.00
#
_symmetry.space_group_name_H-M   'P 1'
#
loop_
_entity.id
_entity.type
_entity.pdbx_description
1 polymer ?
#
loop_
_entity_poly.entity_id
_entity_poly.type
_entity_poly.pdbx_seq_one_letter_code
_entity_poly.pdbx_strand_id
1 'polypeptide(L)'
;MNTRLIQDSEVEQRVFEAIQFITFNLDPNIKPILDKAYLNEKDPLAKDVLTSIITNIGLAKTNLIPLCQDTGTLVVFAELGNRVLIEGKTLEQAINKALARATDTCYLRATVLSDPLFNRVNLGTNLPAIVHTKIVEGSELHLHIAQKGGGAENMSRLKMFNPSACPQDIIDYVVETVSLAGSKACPPLIVGVGIGGNFEQCALLAKKALFVDIYANHPDPSYRDMEKDMLIAINETKIGAQGMGGNLTALAVHIMTAPCHIASLPVAVNLQCHSHRHLAITI
;
A
#
# COMPACT_ATOMS: atom_id res chain seq x y z
N MET A 1 -11.26 -17.39 -30.78
CA MET A 1 -10.28 -16.90 -29.78
C MET A 1 -10.22 -17.94 -28.68
N ASN A 2 -9.03 -18.46 -28.34
CA ASN A 2 -8.94 -19.50 -27.31
C ASN A 2 -9.05 -18.88 -25.92
N THR A 3 -9.95 -19.44 -25.10
CA THR A 3 -10.05 -19.14 -23.68
C THR A 3 -8.92 -19.85 -22.95
N ARG A 4 -8.19 -19.13 -22.09
CA ARG A 4 -7.19 -19.70 -21.19
C ARG A 4 -7.86 -20.18 -19.91
N LEU A 5 -7.67 -21.42 -19.55
CA LEU A 5 -8.11 -21.98 -18.28
C LEU A 5 -6.98 -21.83 -17.26
N ILE A 6 -7.31 -21.30 -16.08
CA ILE A 6 -6.45 -21.23 -14.92
C ILE A 6 -7.13 -22.00 -13.80
N GLN A 7 -6.42 -22.96 -13.19
CA GLN A 7 -6.95 -23.71 -12.06
C GLN A 7 -6.96 -22.85 -10.79
N ASP A 8 -8.01 -22.97 -9.98
CA ASP A 8 -8.10 -22.27 -8.69
C ASP A 8 -6.92 -22.64 -7.76
N SER A 9 -6.43 -23.86 -7.86
CA SER A 9 -5.25 -24.32 -7.10
C SER A 9 -3.95 -23.64 -7.55
N GLU A 10 -3.81 -23.27 -8.83
CA GLU A 10 -2.68 -22.48 -9.33
C GLU A 10 -2.73 -21.07 -8.76
N VAL A 11 -3.91 -20.43 -8.78
CA VAL A 11 -4.11 -19.11 -8.15
C VAL A 11 -3.77 -19.17 -6.66
N GLU A 12 -4.31 -20.16 -5.92
CA GLU A 12 -4.02 -20.35 -4.49
C GLU A 12 -2.51 -20.45 -4.25
N GLN A 13 -1.81 -21.29 -4.99
CA GLN A 13 -0.37 -21.50 -4.79
C GLN A 13 0.44 -20.23 -5.08
N ARG A 14 0.16 -19.57 -6.19
CA ARG A 14 0.88 -18.33 -6.57
C ARG A 14 0.62 -17.19 -5.61
N VAL A 15 -0.61 -17.03 -5.12
CA VAL A 15 -0.96 -16.03 -4.11
C VAL A 15 -0.32 -16.36 -2.76
N PHE A 16 -0.31 -17.65 -2.36
CA PHE A 16 0.39 -18.07 -1.15
C PHE A 16 1.89 -17.71 -1.18
N GLU A 17 2.57 -18.03 -2.28
CA GLU A 17 3.99 -17.69 -2.47
C GLU A 17 4.22 -16.17 -2.41
N ALA A 18 3.33 -15.38 -3.01
CA ALA A 18 3.39 -13.93 -2.96
C ALA A 18 3.23 -13.39 -1.51
N ILE A 19 2.23 -13.89 -0.76
CA ILE A 19 2.02 -13.51 0.64
C ILE A 19 3.23 -13.89 1.49
N GLN A 20 3.77 -15.10 1.31
CA GLN A 20 4.97 -15.55 2.01
C GLN A 20 6.15 -14.63 1.71
N PHE A 21 6.36 -14.28 0.44
CA PHE A 21 7.44 -13.38 0.04
C PHE A 21 7.34 -12.01 0.72
N ILE A 22 6.19 -11.33 0.63
CA ILE A 22 6.00 -9.99 1.20
C ILE A 22 5.95 -9.99 2.73
N THR A 23 5.68 -11.13 3.35
CA THR A 23 5.73 -11.27 4.81
C THR A 23 7.15 -11.14 5.34
N PHE A 24 8.12 -11.72 4.65
CA PHE A 24 9.51 -11.81 5.12
C PHE A 24 10.46 -10.83 4.41
N ASN A 25 10.03 -10.24 3.28
CA ASN A 25 10.89 -9.39 2.47
C ASN A 25 10.24 -8.01 2.27
N LEU A 26 11.06 -6.98 2.37
CA LEU A 26 10.73 -5.64 1.90
C LEU A 26 10.89 -5.58 0.39
N ASP A 27 10.15 -4.69 -0.27
CA ASP A 27 10.39 -4.34 -1.67
C ASP A 27 11.88 -3.98 -1.86
N PRO A 28 12.59 -4.65 -2.78
CA PRO A 28 14.02 -4.46 -2.97
C PRO A 28 14.41 -3.03 -3.35
N ASN A 29 13.50 -2.26 -3.93
CA ASN A 29 13.74 -0.87 -4.33
C ASN A 29 13.75 0.12 -3.15
N ILE A 30 13.16 -0.25 -2.01
CA ILE A 30 13.06 0.62 -0.83
C ILE A 30 14.35 0.63 0.00
N LYS A 31 14.97 -0.53 0.18
CA LYS A 31 16.18 -0.64 1.02
C LYS A 31 17.29 0.32 0.59
N PRO A 32 17.65 0.47 -0.69
CA PRO A 32 18.67 1.44 -1.12
C PRO A 32 18.35 2.88 -0.75
N ILE A 33 17.07 3.26 -0.74
CA ILE A 33 16.64 4.62 -0.35
C ILE A 33 16.84 4.81 1.16
N LEU A 34 16.50 3.80 1.97
CA LEU A 34 16.74 3.83 3.41
C LEU A 34 18.24 3.88 3.75
N ASP A 35 19.06 3.09 3.06
CA ASP A 35 20.51 3.09 3.22
C ASP A 35 21.10 4.48 2.89
N LYS A 36 20.66 5.09 1.79
CA LYS A 36 21.05 6.45 1.41
C LYS A 36 20.61 7.49 2.44
N ALA A 37 19.40 7.37 2.94
CA ALA A 37 18.88 8.26 3.99
C ALA A 37 19.69 8.16 5.27
N TYR A 38 20.02 6.94 5.71
CA TYR A 38 20.88 6.69 6.86
C TYR A 38 22.25 7.37 6.73
N LEU A 39 22.87 7.31 5.56
CA LEU A 39 24.17 7.93 5.31
C LEU A 39 24.11 9.47 5.38
N ASN A 40 22.99 10.06 4.98
CA ASN A 40 22.79 11.51 4.93
C ASN A 40 22.14 12.09 6.20
N GLU A 41 21.62 11.24 7.09
CA GLU A 41 21.01 11.70 8.34
C GLU A 41 22.06 12.18 9.33
N LYS A 42 21.82 13.35 9.92
CA LYS A 42 22.72 14.00 10.88
C LYS A 42 22.20 13.96 12.31
N ASP A 43 20.88 13.81 12.48
CA ASP A 43 20.29 13.66 13.79
C ASP A 43 20.61 12.27 14.35
N PRO A 44 21.25 12.15 15.54
CA PRO A 44 21.65 10.86 16.09
C PRO A 44 20.46 9.93 16.36
N LEU A 45 19.35 10.46 16.90
CA LEU A 45 18.16 9.66 17.22
C LEU A 45 17.50 9.13 15.94
N ALA A 46 17.32 9.99 14.94
CA ALA A 46 16.77 9.58 13.64
C ALA A 46 17.66 8.53 12.97
N LYS A 47 18.97 8.64 13.11
CA LYS A 47 19.94 7.67 12.58
C LYS A 47 19.85 6.32 13.28
N ASP A 48 19.69 6.28 14.60
CA ASP A 48 19.48 5.05 15.36
C ASP A 48 18.17 4.36 14.99
N VAL A 49 17.11 5.15 14.74
CA VAL A 49 15.82 4.62 14.26
C VAL A 49 15.95 3.99 12.87
N LEU A 50 16.64 4.68 11.94
CA LEU A 50 16.90 4.11 10.60
C LEU A 50 17.76 2.85 10.69
N THR A 51 18.74 2.79 11.57
CA THR A 51 19.54 1.58 11.84
C THR A 51 18.66 0.44 12.29
N SER A 52 17.72 0.70 13.20
CA SER A 52 16.79 -0.31 13.70
C SER A 52 15.87 -0.85 12.58
N ILE A 53 15.35 0.04 11.72
CA ILE A 53 14.54 -0.35 10.55
C ILE A 53 15.35 -1.23 9.59
N ILE A 54 16.57 -0.82 9.23
CA ILE A 54 17.43 -1.55 8.29
C ILE A 54 17.82 -2.91 8.86
N THR A 55 18.14 -2.96 10.15
CA THR A 55 18.47 -4.20 10.86
C THR A 55 17.29 -5.16 10.87
N ASN A 56 16.08 -4.66 11.18
CA ASN A 56 14.85 -5.47 11.16
C ASN A 56 14.59 -6.10 9.78
N ILE A 57 14.81 -5.35 8.69
CA ILE A 57 14.67 -5.87 7.32
C ILE A 57 15.61 -7.07 7.09
N GLY A 58 16.86 -6.96 7.54
CA GLY A 58 17.84 -8.03 7.45
C GLY A 58 17.44 -9.26 8.27
N LEU A 59 17.02 -9.06 9.51
CA LEU A 59 16.60 -10.13 10.42
C LEU A 59 15.36 -10.86 9.92
N ALA A 60 14.35 -10.13 9.43
CA ALA A 60 13.13 -10.71 8.89
C ALA A 60 13.43 -11.65 7.73
N LYS A 61 14.24 -11.21 6.76
CA LYS A 61 14.65 -12.00 5.61
C LYS A 61 15.47 -13.22 5.98
N THR A 62 16.47 -13.06 6.86
CA THR A 62 17.41 -14.14 7.22
C THR A 62 16.75 -15.22 8.07
N ASN A 63 15.89 -14.82 9.00
CA ASN A 63 15.27 -15.75 9.95
C ASN A 63 13.87 -16.20 9.52
N LEU A 64 13.36 -15.74 8.38
CA LEU A 64 12.01 -16.02 7.88
C LEU A 64 10.93 -15.72 8.94
N ILE A 65 11.03 -14.54 9.55
CA ILE A 65 10.06 -14.01 10.50
C ILE A 65 9.32 -12.81 9.88
N PRO A 66 8.06 -12.55 10.27
CA PRO A 66 7.32 -11.42 9.72
C PRO A 66 8.05 -10.09 9.90
N LEU A 67 8.09 -9.30 8.84
CA LEU A 67 8.72 -7.98 8.82
C LEU A 67 8.07 -6.98 9.80
N CYS A 68 6.80 -7.20 10.12
CA CYS A 68 6.02 -6.37 11.05
C CYS A 68 5.05 -7.23 11.86
N GLN A 69 4.85 -6.88 13.14
CA GLN A 69 3.87 -7.52 14.01
C GLN A 69 2.41 -7.24 13.61
N ASP A 70 2.17 -6.18 12.83
CA ASP A 70 0.86 -5.88 12.25
C ASP A 70 0.75 -6.58 10.90
N THR A 71 0.01 -7.68 10.85
CA THR A 71 -0.31 -8.37 9.59
C THR A 71 -1.08 -7.45 8.65
N GLY A 72 -1.98 -6.64 9.20
CA GLY A 72 -2.86 -5.78 8.45
C GLY A 72 -3.94 -6.57 7.70
N THR A 73 -4.52 -5.95 6.68
CA THR A 73 -5.49 -6.57 5.77
C THR A 73 -4.81 -6.91 4.45
N LEU A 74 -5.11 -8.08 3.89
CA LEU A 74 -4.68 -8.40 2.53
C LEU A 74 -5.56 -7.64 1.54
N VAL A 75 -4.95 -6.79 0.72
CA VAL A 75 -5.62 -6.07 -0.38
C VAL A 75 -5.06 -6.58 -1.70
N VAL A 76 -5.97 -6.94 -2.61
CA VAL A 76 -5.61 -7.46 -3.93
C VAL A 76 -6.35 -6.65 -5.01
N PHE A 77 -5.60 -6.05 -5.92
CA PHE A 77 -6.14 -5.55 -7.17
C PHE A 77 -5.87 -6.59 -8.25
N ALA A 78 -6.95 -7.18 -8.77
CA ALA A 78 -6.91 -8.22 -9.78
C ALA A 78 -7.33 -7.64 -11.14
N GLU A 79 -6.47 -7.75 -12.13
CA GLU A 79 -6.80 -7.49 -13.53
C GLU A 79 -6.97 -8.83 -14.24
N LEU A 80 -8.24 -9.20 -14.45
CA LEU A 80 -8.63 -10.48 -15.07
C LEU A 80 -8.84 -10.28 -16.56
N GLY A 81 -8.01 -10.94 -17.36
CA GLY A 81 -8.16 -10.94 -18.82
C GLY A 81 -9.52 -11.49 -19.24
N ASN A 82 -10.21 -10.83 -20.18
CA ASN A 82 -11.53 -11.23 -20.67
C ASN A 82 -11.53 -12.57 -21.42
N ARG A 83 -10.37 -13.20 -21.61
CA ARG A 83 -10.20 -14.55 -22.18
C ARG A 83 -9.68 -15.53 -21.12
N VAL A 84 -9.74 -15.18 -19.85
CA VAL A 84 -9.40 -16.07 -18.74
C VAL A 84 -10.67 -16.63 -18.13
N LEU A 85 -10.68 -17.93 -17.90
CA LEU A 85 -11.68 -18.63 -17.09
C LEU A 85 -10.95 -19.31 -15.92
N ILE A 86 -11.36 -18.99 -14.70
CA ILE A 86 -10.88 -19.68 -13.50
C ILE A 86 -11.77 -20.90 -13.29
N GLU A 87 -11.16 -22.09 -13.33
CA GLU A 87 -11.84 -23.36 -13.14
C GLU A 87 -11.74 -23.79 -11.67
N GLY A 88 -12.84 -24.29 -11.12
CA GLY A 88 -12.96 -24.69 -9.72
C GLY A 88 -13.65 -23.62 -8.88
N LYS A 89 -12.96 -23.11 -7.86
CA LYS A 89 -13.49 -22.06 -6.97
C LYS A 89 -13.33 -20.67 -7.60
N THR A 90 -14.03 -19.69 -7.03
CA THR A 90 -13.88 -18.30 -7.48
C THR A 90 -12.49 -17.74 -7.15
N LEU A 91 -12.08 -16.68 -7.85
CA LEU A 91 -10.83 -15.97 -7.59
C LEU A 91 -10.69 -15.59 -6.11
N GLU A 92 -11.74 -15.01 -5.53
CA GLU A 92 -11.74 -14.60 -4.12
C GLU A 92 -11.59 -15.77 -3.15
N GLN A 93 -12.23 -16.93 -3.46
CA GLN A 93 -12.12 -18.14 -2.65
C GLN A 93 -10.71 -18.72 -2.70
N ALA A 94 -10.05 -18.71 -3.87
CA ALA A 94 -8.66 -19.14 -4.02
C ALA A 94 -7.70 -18.23 -3.25
N ILE A 95 -7.88 -16.90 -3.36
CA ILE A 95 -7.09 -15.91 -2.60
C ILE A 95 -7.29 -16.10 -1.09
N ASN A 96 -8.51 -16.27 -0.63
CA ASN A 96 -8.81 -16.47 0.79
C ASN A 96 -8.19 -17.77 1.33
N LYS A 97 -8.17 -18.83 0.54
CA LYS A 97 -7.52 -20.10 0.92
C LYS A 97 -6.01 -19.94 1.04
N ALA A 98 -5.39 -19.20 0.12
CA ALA A 98 -3.98 -18.84 0.19
C ALA A 98 -3.66 -18.02 1.46
N LEU A 99 -4.50 -17.03 1.78
CA LEU A 99 -4.33 -16.18 2.97
C LEU A 99 -4.50 -16.97 4.28
N ALA A 100 -5.48 -17.88 4.35
CA ALA A 100 -5.64 -18.76 5.51
C ALA A 100 -4.38 -19.60 5.73
N ARG A 101 -3.89 -20.27 4.68
CA ARG A 101 -2.66 -21.06 4.74
C ARG A 101 -1.44 -20.22 5.16
N ALA A 102 -1.30 -19.00 4.61
CA ALA A 102 -0.19 -18.11 4.97
C ALA A 102 -0.30 -17.61 6.42
N THR A 103 -1.53 -17.37 6.91
CA THR A 103 -1.74 -16.98 8.32
C THR A 103 -1.16 -18.00 9.27
N ASP A 104 -1.38 -19.28 9.01
CA ASP A 104 -0.90 -20.36 9.87
C ASP A 104 0.61 -20.63 9.68
N THR A 105 1.08 -20.69 8.42
CA THR A 105 2.44 -21.14 8.12
C THR A 105 3.51 -20.06 8.16
N CYS A 106 3.13 -18.77 8.02
CA CYS A 106 4.05 -17.64 8.04
C CYS A 106 4.01 -16.87 9.37
N TYR A 107 3.43 -17.45 10.43
CA TYR A 107 3.36 -16.85 11.77
C TYR A 107 2.66 -15.48 11.79
N LEU A 108 1.65 -15.29 10.96
CA LEU A 108 0.92 -14.03 10.88
C LEU A 108 -0.05 -13.90 12.06
N ARG A 109 0.01 -12.78 12.75
CA ARG A 109 -0.97 -12.46 13.81
C ARG A 109 -2.35 -12.27 13.19
N ALA A 110 -3.38 -12.92 13.75
CA ALA A 110 -4.77 -12.68 13.38
C ALA A 110 -5.21 -11.28 13.84
N THR A 111 -5.74 -10.47 12.92
CA THR A 111 -6.07 -9.06 13.15
C THR A 111 -7.48 -8.67 12.73
N VAL A 112 -8.24 -9.61 12.13
CA VAL A 112 -9.59 -9.34 11.63
C VAL A 112 -10.64 -9.69 12.66
N LEU A 113 -11.63 -8.82 12.82
CA LEU A 113 -12.72 -8.95 13.78
C LEU A 113 -14.03 -9.33 13.07
N SER A 114 -14.89 -10.07 13.80
CA SER A 114 -16.21 -10.49 13.29
C SER A 114 -17.18 -9.33 13.11
N ASP A 115 -17.16 -8.40 14.05
CA ASP A 115 -18.01 -7.20 14.05
C ASP A 115 -17.14 -5.97 14.33
N PRO A 116 -17.29 -4.89 13.55
CA PRO A 116 -16.43 -3.72 13.69
C PRO A 116 -16.75 -2.85 14.90
N LEU A 117 -17.96 -2.92 15.46
CA LEU A 117 -18.44 -1.96 16.43
C LEU A 117 -18.91 -2.57 17.77
N PHE A 118 -19.88 -3.46 17.72
CA PHE A 118 -20.58 -3.91 18.94
C PHE A 118 -19.95 -5.15 19.58
N ASN A 119 -19.64 -6.17 18.76
CA ASN A 119 -19.07 -7.43 19.23
C ASN A 119 -17.73 -7.70 18.56
N ARG A 120 -16.70 -7.00 18.99
CA ARG A 120 -15.36 -6.98 18.41
C ARG A 120 -14.55 -8.25 18.76
N VAL A 121 -15.07 -9.42 18.39
CA VAL A 121 -14.39 -10.70 18.60
C VAL A 121 -13.40 -10.96 17.48
N ASN A 122 -12.15 -11.31 17.82
CA ASN A 122 -11.15 -11.70 16.85
C ASN A 122 -11.53 -13.04 16.20
N LEU A 123 -11.53 -13.10 14.88
CA LEU A 123 -11.87 -14.29 14.09
C LEU A 123 -10.81 -15.41 14.19
N GLY A 124 -9.64 -15.12 14.74
CA GLY A 124 -8.50 -16.05 14.72
C GLY A 124 -7.88 -16.23 13.32
N THR A 125 -8.34 -15.45 12.34
CA THR A 125 -7.87 -15.48 10.95
C THR A 125 -7.66 -14.05 10.45
N ASN A 126 -7.06 -13.90 9.25
CA ASN A 126 -6.95 -12.62 8.54
C ASN A 126 -7.94 -12.50 7.37
N LEU A 127 -8.98 -13.37 7.38
CA LEU A 127 -10.01 -13.41 6.34
C LEU A 127 -11.16 -12.43 6.63
N PRO A 128 -11.86 -11.97 5.57
CA PRO A 128 -11.53 -12.15 4.16
C PRO A 128 -10.48 -11.17 3.66
N ALA A 129 -9.80 -11.49 2.55
CA ALA A 129 -9.05 -10.52 1.77
C ALA A 129 -9.99 -9.49 1.14
N ILE A 130 -9.50 -8.26 0.94
CA ILE A 130 -10.22 -7.23 0.18
C ILE A 130 -9.77 -7.33 -1.28
N VAL A 131 -10.64 -7.82 -2.15
CA VAL A 131 -10.32 -8.07 -3.57
C VAL A 131 -11.10 -7.11 -4.45
N HIS A 132 -10.38 -6.38 -5.29
CA HIS A 132 -10.93 -5.48 -6.31
C HIS A 132 -10.62 -6.08 -7.69
N THR A 133 -11.64 -6.62 -8.36
CA THR A 133 -11.47 -7.23 -9.69
C THR A 133 -11.88 -6.28 -10.79
N LYS A 134 -11.02 -6.10 -11.78
CA LYS A 134 -11.27 -5.38 -13.03
C LYS A 134 -11.07 -6.35 -14.19
N ILE A 135 -12.06 -6.43 -15.09
CA ILE A 135 -11.92 -7.18 -16.33
C ILE A 135 -11.18 -6.29 -17.33
N VAL A 136 -10.14 -6.82 -17.95
CA VAL A 136 -9.30 -6.15 -18.96
C VAL A 136 -9.18 -7.00 -20.22
N GLU A 137 -8.72 -6.42 -21.32
CA GLU A 137 -8.40 -7.20 -22.51
C GLU A 137 -7.18 -8.08 -22.26
N GLY A 138 -7.24 -9.33 -22.67
CA GLY A 138 -6.07 -10.22 -22.57
C GLY A 138 -6.43 -11.64 -22.14
N SER A 139 -5.40 -12.42 -21.86
CA SER A 139 -5.47 -13.83 -21.45
C SER A 139 -4.58 -14.12 -20.23
N GLU A 140 -4.31 -13.11 -19.42
CA GLU A 140 -3.51 -13.21 -18.20
C GLU A 140 -4.31 -12.72 -17.01
N LEU A 141 -3.95 -13.16 -15.84
CA LEU A 141 -4.42 -12.67 -14.55
C LEU A 141 -3.26 -11.95 -13.87
N HIS A 142 -3.37 -10.63 -13.76
CA HIS A 142 -2.40 -9.82 -13.04
C HIS A 142 -2.94 -9.51 -11.64
N LEU A 143 -2.14 -9.78 -10.62
CA LEU A 143 -2.50 -9.53 -9.22
C LEU A 143 -1.48 -8.59 -8.58
N HIS A 144 -1.95 -7.46 -8.08
CA HIS A 144 -1.18 -6.58 -7.19
C HIS A 144 -1.63 -6.86 -5.76
N ILE A 145 -0.73 -7.36 -4.95
CA ILE A 145 -1.00 -7.90 -3.62
C ILE A 145 -0.27 -7.05 -2.57
N ALA A 146 -0.98 -6.64 -1.52
CA ALA A 146 -0.39 -5.93 -0.40
C ALA A 146 -0.93 -6.41 0.95
N GLN A 147 -0.05 -6.49 1.96
CA GLN A 147 -0.42 -6.52 3.37
C GLN A 147 -0.45 -5.10 3.92
N LYS A 148 -1.65 -4.53 4.05
CA LYS A 148 -1.86 -3.13 4.43
C LYS A 148 -2.05 -3.00 5.95
N GLY A 149 -1.03 -2.48 6.63
CA GLY A 149 -1.06 -2.29 8.08
C GLY A 149 -2.12 -1.30 8.56
N GLY A 150 -2.78 -1.62 9.67
CA GLY A 150 -3.88 -0.83 10.23
C GLY A 150 -3.44 0.55 10.73
N GLY A 151 -2.24 0.70 11.25
CA GLY A 151 -1.73 1.99 11.74
C GLY A 151 -1.72 3.06 10.67
N ALA A 152 -1.12 2.75 9.52
CA ALA A 152 -1.08 3.68 8.39
C ALA A 152 -2.46 3.83 7.71
N GLU A 153 -3.25 2.75 7.61
CA GLU A 153 -4.61 2.81 7.06
C GLU A 153 -5.51 3.77 7.83
N ASN A 154 -5.47 3.73 9.16
CA ASN A 154 -6.28 4.58 10.03
C ASN A 154 -5.99 6.08 9.88
N MET A 155 -4.85 6.44 9.32
CA MET A 155 -4.44 7.83 9.13
C MET A 155 -4.78 8.36 7.73
N SER A 156 -5.38 7.54 6.89
CA SER A 156 -5.83 7.94 5.56
C SER A 156 -7.05 8.85 5.65
N ARG A 157 -7.16 9.82 4.72
CA ARG A 157 -8.21 10.83 4.71
C ARG A 157 -8.77 11.01 3.32
N LEU A 158 -10.05 11.42 3.26
CA LEU A 158 -10.73 11.81 2.03
C LEU A 158 -11.44 13.12 2.25
N LYS A 159 -11.39 14.02 1.26
CA LYS A 159 -12.07 15.31 1.25
C LYS A 159 -12.69 15.59 -0.12
N MET A 160 -13.92 16.06 -0.10
CA MET A 160 -14.56 16.64 -1.28
C MET A 160 -14.20 18.11 -1.33
N PHE A 161 -13.30 18.48 -2.23
CA PHE A 161 -12.92 19.88 -2.43
C PHE A 161 -13.94 20.62 -3.27
N ASN A 162 -13.97 21.95 -3.13
CA ASN A 162 -14.64 22.80 -4.09
C ASN A 162 -13.87 22.73 -5.42
N PRO A 163 -14.53 22.63 -6.58
CA PRO A 163 -13.85 22.58 -7.88
C PRO A 163 -12.96 23.79 -8.20
N SER A 164 -13.11 24.90 -7.47
CA SER A 164 -12.24 26.08 -7.58
C SER A 164 -10.93 25.97 -6.78
N ALA A 165 -10.71 24.88 -6.05
CA ALA A 165 -9.48 24.67 -5.31
C ALA A 165 -8.27 24.62 -6.25
N CYS A 166 -7.18 25.24 -5.84
CA CYS A 166 -5.94 25.25 -6.61
C CYS A 166 -5.02 24.07 -6.22
N PRO A 167 -3.98 23.75 -7.00
CA PRO A 167 -3.04 22.67 -6.68
C PRO A 167 -2.42 22.80 -5.29
N GLN A 168 -2.17 24.04 -4.81
CA GLN A 168 -1.61 24.26 -3.47
C GLN A 168 -2.55 23.80 -2.36
N ASP A 169 -3.86 23.99 -2.50
CA ASP A 169 -4.85 23.51 -1.51
C ASP A 169 -4.78 21.99 -1.32
N ILE A 170 -4.45 21.27 -2.39
CA ILE A 170 -4.32 19.80 -2.36
C ILE A 170 -2.98 19.38 -1.76
N ILE A 171 -1.89 20.09 -2.10
CA ILE A 171 -0.58 19.89 -1.46
C ILE A 171 -0.70 20.09 0.05
N ASP A 172 -1.31 21.18 0.48
CA ASP A 172 -1.50 21.50 1.90
C ASP A 172 -2.31 20.43 2.62
N TYR A 173 -3.36 19.90 1.98
CA TYR A 173 -4.17 18.82 2.53
C TYR A 173 -3.39 17.50 2.68
N VAL A 174 -2.51 17.17 1.74
CA VAL A 174 -1.64 15.99 1.81
C VAL A 174 -0.65 16.16 2.96
N VAL A 175 0.00 17.32 3.07
CA VAL A 175 0.94 17.65 4.16
C VAL A 175 0.23 17.63 5.52
N GLU A 176 -0.95 18.22 5.62
CA GLU A 176 -1.79 18.16 6.83
C GLU A 176 -2.11 16.71 7.21
N THR A 177 -2.49 15.88 6.24
CA THR A 177 -2.81 14.47 6.48
C THR A 177 -1.61 13.72 7.07
N VAL A 178 -0.41 13.91 6.50
CA VAL A 178 0.83 13.31 7.01
C VAL A 178 1.19 13.86 8.39
N SER A 179 1.00 15.16 8.62
CA SER A 179 1.29 15.80 9.90
C SER A 179 0.39 15.28 11.02
N LEU A 180 -0.90 15.10 10.75
CA LEU A 180 -1.85 14.51 11.70
C LEU A 180 -1.57 13.02 11.97
N ALA A 181 -1.05 12.31 10.99
CA ALA A 181 -0.63 10.93 11.13
C ALA A 181 0.57 10.81 12.08
N GLY A 182 1.57 11.66 11.90
CA GLY A 182 2.78 11.66 12.72
C GLY A 182 3.41 10.26 12.84
N SER A 183 3.76 9.86 14.04
CA SER A 183 4.33 8.53 14.33
C SER A 183 3.35 7.36 14.12
N LYS A 184 2.03 7.61 14.15
CA LYS A 184 0.99 6.57 14.09
C LYS A 184 1.00 5.79 12.78
N ALA A 185 1.48 6.40 11.69
CA ALA A 185 1.58 5.77 10.38
C ALA A 185 2.93 5.06 10.14
N CYS A 186 3.83 5.07 11.12
CA CYS A 186 5.17 4.47 11.07
C CYS A 186 6.02 4.95 9.88
N PRO A 187 6.34 6.25 9.81
CA PRO A 187 7.21 6.77 8.74
C PRO A 187 8.62 6.13 8.78
N PRO A 188 9.38 6.19 7.68
CA PRO A 188 9.10 6.94 6.45
C PRO A 188 7.98 6.33 5.60
N LEU A 189 7.16 7.21 5.02
CA LEU A 189 5.93 6.82 4.35
C LEU A 189 6.08 6.71 2.83
N ILE A 190 5.21 5.91 2.21
CA ILE A 190 4.81 6.10 0.82
C ILE A 190 3.40 6.66 0.84
N VAL A 191 3.16 7.75 0.11
CA VAL A 191 1.91 8.48 0.11
C VAL A 191 1.22 8.29 -1.24
N GLY A 192 0.06 7.66 -1.22
CA GLY A 192 -0.80 7.53 -2.40
C GLY A 192 -1.88 8.60 -2.38
N VAL A 193 -2.01 9.32 -3.49
CA VAL A 193 -3.01 10.37 -3.66
C VAL A 193 -3.93 10.02 -4.83
N GLY A 194 -5.22 9.99 -4.59
CA GLY A 194 -6.24 9.81 -5.61
C GLY A 194 -6.99 11.11 -5.86
N ILE A 195 -7.06 11.58 -7.09
CA ILE A 195 -7.71 12.83 -7.46
C ILE A 195 -8.74 12.55 -8.55
N GLY A 196 -9.96 12.99 -8.34
CA GLY A 196 -11.05 12.83 -9.32
C GLY A 196 -11.85 11.54 -9.14
N GLY A 197 -12.62 11.16 -10.16
CA GLY A 197 -13.64 10.13 -10.05
C GLY A 197 -14.82 10.60 -9.19
N ASN A 198 -15.28 9.73 -8.31
CA ASN A 198 -16.29 10.03 -7.30
C ASN A 198 -15.75 9.67 -5.90
N PHE A 199 -16.65 9.65 -4.89
CA PHE A 199 -16.27 9.40 -3.50
C PHE A 199 -15.49 8.09 -3.28
N GLU A 200 -15.97 6.96 -3.79
CA GLU A 200 -15.30 5.68 -3.64
C GLU A 200 -14.11 5.52 -4.59
N GLN A 201 -14.20 6.04 -5.80
CA GLN A 201 -13.14 5.88 -6.79
C GLN A 201 -11.86 6.62 -6.40
N CYS A 202 -11.95 7.84 -5.84
CA CYS A 202 -10.74 8.55 -5.41
C CYS A 202 -10.02 7.81 -4.28
N ALA A 203 -10.73 7.16 -3.37
CA ALA A 203 -10.14 6.33 -2.32
C ALA A 203 -9.42 5.10 -2.90
N LEU A 204 -10.02 4.45 -3.91
CA LEU A 204 -9.38 3.34 -4.63
C LEU A 204 -8.14 3.79 -5.41
N LEU A 205 -8.19 4.97 -6.05
CA LEU A 205 -7.04 5.56 -6.74
C LEU A 205 -5.89 5.81 -5.77
N ALA A 206 -6.16 6.42 -4.62
CA ALA A 206 -5.15 6.66 -3.59
C ALA A 206 -4.50 5.35 -3.11
N LYS A 207 -5.30 4.29 -2.93
CA LYS A 207 -4.78 2.99 -2.55
C LYS A 207 -3.97 2.33 -3.68
N LYS A 208 -4.41 2.45 -4.94
CA LYS A 208 -3.66 1.96 -6.12
C LYS A 208 -2.35 2.70 -6.30
N ALA A 209 -2.30 3.99 -6.01
CA ALA A 209 -1.08 4.79 -6.10
C ALA A 209 0.06 4.24 -5.22
N LEU A 210 -0.26 3.52 -4.14
CA LEU A 210 0.74 2.85 -3.30
C LEU A 210 1.43 1.66 -3.97
N PHE A 211 0.90 1.14 -5.08
CA PHE A 211 1.49 0.04 -5.85
C PHE A 211 2.37 0.51 -7.02
N VAL A 212 2.45 1.82 -7.23
CA VAL A 212 3.35 2.39 -8.23
C VAL A 212 4.80 2.17 -7.80
N ASP A 213 5.67 1.80 -8.76
CA ASP A 213 7.09 1.64 -8.47
C ASP A 213 7.66 2.93 -7.88
N ILE A 214 8.45 2.81 -6.82
CA ILE A 214 8.94 3.96 -6.05
C ILE A 214 9.78 4.96 -6.88
N TYR A 215 10.35 4.50 -7.99
CA TYR A 215 11.13 5.34 -8.92
C TYR A 215 10.30 5.83 -10.11
N ALA A 216 9.07 5.35 -10.27
CA ALA A 216 8.22 5.80 -11.36
C ALA A 216 7.80 7.26 -11.15
N ASN A 217 7.67 7.98 -12.25
CA ASN A 217 7.17 9.35 -12.27
C ASN A 217 5.81 9.37 -12.96
N HIS A 218 4.94 10.26 -12.52
CA HIS A 218 3.65 10.46 -13.20
C HIS A 218 3.89 10.85 -14.68
N PRO A 219 3.14 10.28 -15.63
CA PRO A 219 3.33 10.57 -17.06
C PRO A 219 3.00 12.03 -17.42
N ASP A 220 2.02 12.64 -16.77
CA ASP A 220 1.71 14.06 -16.93
C ASP A 220 2.72 14.92 -16.12
N PRO A 221 3.40 15.88 -16.77
CA PRO A 221 4.39 16.73 -16.13
C PRO A 221 3.85 17.53 -14.94
N SER A 222 2.61 18.02 -15.02
CA SER A 222 2.01 18.83 -13.94
C SER A 222 1.84 18.02 -12.66
N TYR A 223 1.33 16.78 -12.77
CA TYR A 223 1.21 15.89 -11.62
C TYR A 223 2.55 15.38 -11.13
N ARG A 224 3.49 15.11 -12.02
CA ARG A 224 4.86 14.75 -11.63
C ARG A 224 5.56 15.83 -10.82
N ASP A 225 5.41 17.10 -11.21
CA ASP A 225 5.99 18.19 -10.44
C ASP A 225 5.26 18.37 -9.11
N MET A 226 3.95 18.20 -9.08
CA MET A 226 3.15 18.19 -7.86
C MET A 226 3.53 17.05 -6.90
N GLU A 227 3.85 15.83 -7.38
CA GLU A 227 4.40 14.73 -6.56
C GLU A 227 5.70 15.14 -5.87
N LYS A 228 6.61 15.82 -6.59
CA LYS A 228 7.88 16.32 -6.04
C LYS A 228 7.65 17.41 -4.98
N ASP A 229 6.77 18.37 -5.27
CA ASP A 229 6.47 19.47 -4.35
C ASP A 229 5.85 18.92 -3.05
N MET A 230 4.93 17.96 -3.15
CA MET A 230 4.38 17.26 -2.00
C MET A 230 5.46 16.53 -1.20
N LEU A 231 6.36 15.79 -1.86
CA LEU A 231 7.42 15.04 -1.20
C LEU A 231 8.39 15.97 -0.44
N ILE A 232 8.74 17.10 -1.06
CA ILE A 232 9.58 18.13 -0.42
C ILE A 232 8.87 18.69 0.81
N ALA A 233 7.63 19.16 0.66
CA ALA A 233 6.86 19.76 1.73
C ALA A 233 6.62 18.78 2.90
N ILE A 234 6.36 17.50 2.62
CA ILE A 234 6.23 16.45 3.64
C ILE A 234 7.55 16.27 4.40
N ASN A 235 8.69 16.21 3.72
CA ASN A 235 9.98 16.03 4.38
C ASN A 235 10.43 17.26 5.16
N GLU A 236 9.96 18.46 4.78
CA GLU A 236 10.17 19.70 5.55
C GLU A 236 9.42 19.71 6.89
N THR A 237 8.41 18.87 7.09
CA THR A 237 7.74 18.71 8.40
C THR A 237 8.67 18.16 9.48
N LYS A 238 9.77 17.52 9.12
CA LYS A 238 10.74 16.90 10.02
C LYS A 238 10.15 15.91 11.04
N ILE A 239 9.01 15.29 10.71
CA ILE A 239 8.43 14.22 11.53
C ILE A 239 9.44 13.06 11.63
N GLY A 240 10.09 12.73 10.52
CA GLY A 240 11.18 11.78 10.48
C GLY A 240 10.80 10.32 10.70
N ALA A 241 11.80 9.44 10.68
CA ALA A 241 11.60 8.02 10.85
C ALA A 241 10.92 7.69 12.18
N GLN A 242 9.86 6.88 12.15
CA GLN A 242 9.00 6.54 13.30
C GLN A 242 8.44 7.75 14.07
N GLY A 243 8.48 8.96 13.50
CA GLY A 243 8.06 10.19 14.17
C GLY A 243 9.06 10.71 15.21
N MET A 244 10.30 10.26 15.15
CA MET A 244 11.37 10.63 16.10
C MET A 244 12.27 11.77 15.60
N GLY A 245 11.81 12.52 14.59
CA GLY A 245 12.59 13.58 13.97
C GLY A 245 13.46 13.10 12.81
N GLY A 246 14.23 14.05 12.24
CA GLY A 246 15.11 13.79 11.11
C GLY A 246 14.55 14.22 9.76
N ASN A 247 15.27 13.90 8.70
CA ASN A 247 15.02 14.46 7.38
C ASN A 247 14.09 13.60 6.50
N LEU A 248 13.82 12.35 6.88
CA LEU A 248 13.07 11.39 6.08
C LEU A 248 11.72 11.08 6.69
N THR A 249 10.68 11.84 6.29
CA THR A 249 9.27 11.59 6.66
C THR A 249 8.57 10.72 5.63
N ALA A 250 8.84 10.93 4.34
CA ALA A 250 8.30 10.14 3.24
C ALA A 250 9.39 9.76 2.23
N LEU A 251 9.23 8.57 1.63
CA LEU A 251 10.09 8.01 0.58
C LEU A 251 9.62 8.46 -0.80
N ALA A 252 8.31 8.46 -1.03
CA ALA A 252 7.69 8.83 -2.29
C ALA A 252 6.26 9.33 -2.08
N VAL A 253 5.79 10.11 -3.06
CA VAL A 253 4.38 10.46 -3.26
C VAL A 253 4.00 10.03 -4.68
N HIS A 254 2.88 9.34 -4.83
CA HIS A 254 2.35 8.97 -6.13
C HIS A 254 0.91 9.42 -6.27
N ILE A 255 0.58 10.05 -7.40
CA ILE A 255 -0.75 10.55 -7.72
C ILE A 255 -1.37 9.63 -8.79
N MET A 256 -2.62 9.27 -8.60
CA MET A 256 -3.46 8.68 -9.64
C MET A 256 -4.71 9.53 -9.84
N THR A 257 -5.09 9.72 -11.10
CA THR A 257 -6.21 10.60 -11.47
C THR A 257 -7.29 9.86 -12.23
N ALA A 258 -8.52 10.37 -12.14
CA ALA A 258 -9.62 9.96 -13.00
C ALA A 258 -10.48 11.18 -13.37
N PRO A 259 -11.16 11.17 -14.54
CA PRO A 259 -12.17 12.16 -14.86
C PRO A 259 -13.23 12.26 -13.75
N CYS A 260 -13.69 13.46 -13.43
CA CYS A 260 -14.71 13.69 -12.42
C CYS A 260 -15.84 14.60 -12.93
N HIS A 261 -16.94 14.66 -12.19
CA HIS A 261 -18.03 15.57 -12.50
C HIS A 261 -17.57 17.04 -12.34
N ILE A 262 -18.03 17.95 -13.22
CA ILE A 262 -17.61 19.37 -13.23
C ILE A 262 -17.83 20.09 -11.88
N ALA A 263 -18.81 19.64 -11.10
CA ALA A 263 -19.14 20.22 -9.79
C ALA A 263 -18.49 19.49 -8.61
N SER A 264 -17.51 18.59 -8.85
CA SER A 264 -16.86 17.83 -7.78
C SER A 264 -15.35 17.74 -7.98
N LEU A 265 -14.61 17.73 -6.85
CA LEU A 265 -13.18 17.49 -6.82
C LEU A 265 -12.86 16.62 -5.59
N PRO A 266 -13.10 15.30 -5.67
CA PRO A 266 -12.73 14.39 -4.61
C PRO A 266 -11.21 14.17 -4.59
N VAL A 267 -10.64 14.19 -3.38
CA VAL A 267 -9.21 13.89 -3.15
C VAL A 267 -9.11 12.96 -1.95
N ALA A 268 -8.41 11.85 -2.14
CA ALA A 268 -8.09 10.92 -1.08
C ALA A 268 -6.58 10.79 -0.91
N VAL A 269 -6.15 10.61 0.34
CA VAL A 269 -4.77 10.34 0.72
C VAL A 269 -4.73 9.03 1.47
N ASN A 270 -4.01 8.03 0.97
CA ASN A 270 -3.78 6.76 1.63
C ASN A 270 -2.30 6.64 1.99
N LEU A 271 -2.01 6.34 3.25
CA LEU A 271 -0.64 6.27 3.76
C LEU A 271 -0.17 4.82 3.86
N GLN A 272 1.07 4.57 3.46
CA GLN A 272 1.75 3.29 3.65
C GLN A 272 3.01 3.49 4.48
N CYS A 273 3.23 2.62 5.48
CA CYS A 273 4.40 2.66 6.35
C CYS A 273 5.67 2.17 5.66
N HIS A 274 6.81 2.32 6.32
CA HIS A 274 8.12 1.87 5.85
C HIS A 274 8.21 0.37 5.54
N SER A 275 7.39 -0.46 6.20
CA SER A 275 7.27 -1.90 5.88
C SER A 275 6.39 -2.10 4.66
N HIS A 276 6.84 -1.66 3.51
CA HIS A 276 6.12 -1.73 2.23
C HIS A 276 6.06 -3.18 1.72
N ARG A 277 5.00 -3.90 2.10
CA ARG A 277 4.79 -5.31 1.82
C ARG A 277 3.88 -5.48 0.60
N HIS A 278 4.45 -5.28 -0.57
CA HIS A 278 3.76 -5.30 -1.86
C HIS A 278 4.45 -6.23 -2.85
N LEU A 279 3.68 -6.89 -3.71
CA LEU A 279 4.18 -7.68 -4.82
C LEU A 279 3.16 -7.70 -5.96
N ALA A 280 3.64 -7.60 -7.20
CA ALA A 280 2.86 -7.86 -8.40
C ALA A 280 3.25 -9.23 -8.96
N ILE A 281 2.26 -10.04 -9.33
CA ILE A 281 2.45 -11.34 -9.98
C ILE A 281 1.53 -11.45 -11.19
N THR A 282 1.96 -12.27 -12.14
CA THR A 282 1.16 -12.66 -13.32
C THR A 282 1.00 -14.17 -13.34
N ILE A 283 -0.23 -14.60 -13.60
CA ILE A 283 -0.61 -16.00 -13.76
C ILE A 283 -1.12 -16.21 -15.19
#